data_416bca7a4bf8ddf0da2769e759335cca
#
_entry.id   416bca7a4bf8ddf0da2769e759335cca
#
_cell.length_a   1.000
_cell.length_b   1.000
_cell.length_c   1.000
_cell.angle_alpha   90.00
_cell.angle_beta   90.00
_cell.angle_gamma   90.00
#
_symmetry.space_group_name_H-M   'P 1'
#
loop_
_entity.id
_entity.type
_entity.pdbx_description
1 polymer ?
#
loop_
_entity_poly.entity_id
_entity_poly.type
_entity_poly.pdbx_seq_one_letter_code
_entity_poly.pdbx_strand_id
1 'polypeptide(L)'
;VRRPAYDYETFSRLAGPLTEPGPGYRVGYRTLISREPHHIRAALLMTLAPLLSAVLLVWLIHPDHWTDREGAPGWLLAADAVMLVSVGLVELFRLVNVVSVAHATLVARDPVPVVPETGTRVAFLTTFVPGKEPLSMVRATLEAAVLLRHQGPLDIWLLDEGDDVAARALCAELGVRHFSRRGVARWNQPTGPHRARTKHGNYNAWLDAHGDDYDFFASVDTDHVPLPDYLERMLGYFRDPDVAFVVGPQVYGNYTAPVTKAAESQQFLFHALVQRAGNRYGSPMLVGTNNAVRVCALKDIGGLVDSVTEDMATGFELHRATNPATGERWRSVYTPDVLAVGEGPSSWTDFFSQQHRWSRGTCETILRQCARGQRRHRAGSAFHYSLMLAFYPMAALTWTLGALGCTLYLLLGASGTQVTSSVWMMLYSDVAALQIGLYVWNRRHNVSPHEPAGSSGAAGMLMSALSAPVYARSLLDAVLRRRGGFVVTPKGGAVSQDSPATFRLHLFWAGLLAGALIASFALGHTHAALRTWALIALAVAVAPAALWWFGRSRTPDAPAPTPAPETPRRPVGADA
;
A
#
# COMPACT_ATOMS: atom_id res chain seq x y z
N VAL A 1 -13.45 -18.33 -10.80
CA VAL A 1 -12.61 -18.43 -9.59
C VAL A 1 -13.47 -19.03 -8.49
N ARG A 2 -13.19 -20.28 -8.02
CA ARG A 2 -13.85 -20.82 -6.83
C ARG A 2 -13.40 -19.96 -5.65
N ARG A 3 -14.32 -19.15 -5.11
CA ARG A 3 -14.08 -18.44 -3.85
C ARG A 3 -13.75 -19.48 -2.77
N PRO A 4 -12.64 -19.36 -2.04
CA PRO A 4 -12.51 -20.11 -0.81
C PRO A 4 -13.71 -19.74 0.09
N ALA A 5 -14.24 -20.72 0.82
CA ALA A 5 -15.37 -20.52 1.72
C ALA A 5 -14.91 -19.77 2.98
N TYR A 6 -14.56 -18.49 2.85
CA TYR A 6 -14.30 -17.61 3.99
C TYR A 6 -15.58 -16.94 4.43
N ASP A 7 -15.74 -16.79 5.74
CA ASP A 7 -16.84 -16.06 6.35
C ASP A 7 -16.65 -14.54 6.19
N TYR A 8 -16.88 -14.05 4.98
CA TYR A 8 -16.85 -12.61 4.72
C TYR A 8 -17.97 -11.85 5.42
N GLU A 9 -19.05 -12.51 5.85
CA GLU A 9 -20.14 -11.85 6.56
C GLU A 9 -19.67 -11.31 7.90
N THR A 10 -18.91 -12.07 8.67
CA THR A 10 -18.28 -11.59 9.91
C THR A 10 -17.31 -10.46 9.66
N PHE A 11 -16.49 -10.54 8.60
CA PHE A 11 -15.48 -9.51 8.30
C PHE A 11 -16.06 -8.26 7.66
N SER A 12 -17.25 -8.32 7.06
CA SER A 12 -17.92 -7.13 6.55
C SER A 12 -18.56 -6.27 7.65
N ARG A 13 -18.54 -6.74 8.91
CA ARG A 13 -19.18 -6.09 10.06
C ARG A 13 -18.24 -5.84 11.24
N LEU A 14 -16.94 -5.74 10.99
CA LEU A 14 -15.93 -5.52 12.04
C LEU A 14 -16.12 -4.22 12.82
N ALA A 15 -16.64 -3.16 12.19
CA ALA A 15 -16.97 -1.91 12.88
C ALA A 15 -18.16 -2.04 13.83
N GLY A 16 -18.92 -3.12 13.75
CA GLY A 16 -20.12 -3.39 14.56
C GLY A 16 -21.43 -3.19 13.80
N PRO A 17 -22.58 -3.31 14.48
CA PRO A 17 -23.89 -3.17 13.86
C PRO A 17 -24.15 -1.72 13.42
N LEU A 18 -25.02 -1.55 12.41
CA LEU A 18 -25.55 -0.24 12.02
C LEU A 18 -26.43 0.30 13.15
N THR A 19 -26.25 1.57 13.47
CA THR A 19 -27.06 2.26 14.50
C THR A 19 -27.77 3.46 13.88
N GLU A 20 -28.89 3.89 14.49
CA GLU A 20 -29.57 5.10 14.04
C GLU A 20 -28.75 6.35 14.41
N PRO A 21 -28.54 7.28 13.48
CA PRO A 21 -27.82 8.51 13.78
C PRO A 21 -28.71 9.48 14.57
N GLY A 22 -28.14 10.15 15.57
CA GLY A 22 -28.79 11.24 16.27
C GLY A 22 -28.86 12.53 15.44
N PRO A 23 -29.64 13.54 15.91
CA PRO A 23 -29.68 14.85 15.27
C PRO A 23 -28.30 15.50 15.20
N GLY A 24 -27.96 16.13 14.06
CA GLY A 24 -26.67 16.78 13.88
C GLY A 24 -25.49 15.77 13.88
N TYR A 25 -25.73 14.60 13.31
CA TYR A 25 -24.75 13.50 13.30
C TYR A 25 -23.33 13.95 12.90
N ARG A 26 -22.38 13.52 13.67
CA ARG A 26 -20.95 13.54 13.39
C ARG A 26 -20.38 12.15 13.62
N VAL A 27 -19.41 11.73 12.81
CA VAL A 27 -18.85 10.38 12.91
C VAL A 27 -18.27 10.13 14.30
N GLY A 28 -18.87 9.18 15.02
CA GLY A 28 -18.39 8.68 16.30
C GLY A 28 -17.31 7.61 16.11
N TYR A 29 -16.39 7.49 17.08
CA TYR A 29 -15.28 6.55 16.98
C TYR A 29 -15.08 5.78 18.30
N ARG A 30 -14.63 4.52 18.18
CA ARG A 30 -14.16 3.67 19.28
C ARG A 30 -12.68 3.41 19.14
N THR A 31 -11.88 3.72 20.18
CA THR A 31 -10.43 3.48 20.15
C THR A 31 -10.12 1.99 20.27
N LEU A 32 -9.12 1.50 19.52
CA LEU A 32 -8.71 0.08 19.61
C LEU A 32 -8.11 -0.25 20.97
N ILE A 33 -7.29 0.65 21.51
CA ILE A 33 -6.61 0.44 22.79
C ILE A 33 -7.58 0.32 23.97
N SER A 34 -8.79 0.92 23.90
CA SER A 34 -9.80 0.77 24.96
C SER A 34 -10.35 -0.64 25.07
N ARG A 35 -10.18 -1.49 24.04
CA ARG A 35 -10.56 -2.90 24.04
C ARG A 35 -9.47 -3.82 24.59
N GLU A 36 -8.29 -3.27 24.91
CA GLU A 36 -7.15 -4.04 25.39
C GLU A 36 -7.33 -4.41 26.87
N PRO A 37 -7.42 -5.70 27.23
CA PRO A 37 -7.57 -6.13 28.62
C PRO A 37 -6.33 -5.87 29.49
N HIS A 38 -5.14 -5.72 28.84
CA HIS A 38 -3.87 -5.53 29.52
C HIS A 38 -3.26 -4.15 29.24
N HIS A 39 -3.98 -3.08 29.60
CA HIS A 39 -3.60 -1.68 29.32
C HIS A 39 -2.18 -1.33 29.78
N ILE A 40 -1.73 -1.83 30.94
CA ILE A 40 -0.38 -1.56 31.47
C ILE A 40 0.68 -2.16 30.54
N ARG A 41 0.52 -3.39 30.11
CA ARG A 41 1.47 -4.06 29.18
C ARG A 41 1.52 -3.33 27.85
N ALA A 42 0.38 -2.93 27.32
CA ALA A 42 0.29 -2.15 26.09
C ALA A 42 1.02 -0.81 26.24
N ALA A 43 0.73 -0.06 27.32
CA ALA A 43 1.38 1.23 27.59
C ALA A 43 2.90 1.10 27.74
N LEU A 44 3.37 0.07 28.47
CA LEU A 44 4.80 -0.19 28.61
C LEU A 44 5.46 -0.47 27.27
N LEU A 45 4.89 -1.37 26.44
CA LEU A 45 5.47 -1.70 25.15
C LEU A 45 5.50 -0.48 24.18
N MET A 46 4.41 0.31 24.16
CA MET A 46 4.32 1.53 23.33
C MET A 46 5.28 2.63 23.77
N THR A 47 5.71 2.63 25.03
CA THR A 47 6.63 3.62 25.58
C THR A 47 8.08 3.15 25.55
N LEU A 48 8.34 1.91 25.97
CA LEU A 48 9.70 1.38 26.07
C LEU A 48 10.37 1.20 24.71
N ALA A 49 9.65 0.72 23.70
CA ALA A 49 10.24 0.49 22.39
C ALA A 49 10.77 1.79 21.73
N PRO A 50 10.01 2.90 21.66
CA PRO A 50 10.54 4.19 21.22
C PRO A 50 11.64 4.76 22.13
N LEU A 51 11.46 4.67 23.46
CA LEU A 51 12.42 5.21 24.42
C LEU A 51 13.79 4.55 24.30
N LEU A 52 13.84 3.23 24.30
CA LEU A 52 15.10 2.49 24.18
C LEU A 52 15.71 2.65 22.78
N SER A 53 14.89 2.79 21.73
CA SER A 53 15.40 3.15 20.39
C SER A 53 16.06 4.53 20.40
N ALA A 54 15.48 5.52 21.10
CA ALA A 54 16.05 6.86 21.22
C ALA A 54 17.34 6.84 22.07
N VAL A 55 17.34 6.10 23.18
CA VAL A 55 18.54 5.93 24.02
C VAL A 55 19.68 5.29 23.23
N LEU A 56 19.38 4.23 22.47
CA LEU A 56 20.39 3.58 21.62
C LEU A 56 20.94 4.54 20.56
N LEU A 57 20.09 5.32 19.90
CA LEU A 57 20.53 6.32 18.92
C LEU A 57 21.49 7.34 19.57
N VAL A 58 21.06 7.97 20.68
CA VAL A 58 21.87 9.00 21.39
C VAL A 58 23.18 8.41 21.85
N TRP A 59 23.15 7.20 22.44
CA TRP A 59 24.36 6.52 22.91
C TRP A 59 25.30 6.21 21.74
N LEU A 60 24.79 5.69 20.62
CA LEU A 60 25.62 5.26 19.48
C LEU A 60 26.33 6.42 18.78
N ILE A 61 25.68 7.60 18.70
CA ILE A 61 26.25 8.79 18.06
C ILE A 61 27.00 9.72 19.06
N HIS A 62 27.14 9.31 20.32
CA HIS A 62 27.85 10.12 21.32
C HIS A 62 29.31 10.35 20.89
N PRO A 63 29.88 11.57 21.07
CA PRO A 63 31.24 11.87 20.63
C PRO A 63 32.31 10.92 21.13
N ASP A 64 32.19 10.40 22.37
CA ASP A 64 33.14 9.43 22.94
C ASP A 64 33.22 8.10 22.14
N HIS A 65 32.24 7.85 21.30
CA HIS A 65 32.17 6.66 20.43
C HIS A 65 32.65 6.92 19.00
N TRP A 66 33.03 8.14 18.65
CA TRP A 66 33.50 8.43 17.31
C TRP A 66 34.86 7.79 17.05
N THR A 67 35.04 7.31 15.83
CA THR A 67 36.33 6.78 15.40
C THR A 67 37.36 7.92 15.38
N ASP A 68 38.41 7.78 16.19
CA ASP A 68 39.56 8.65 16.19
C ASP A 68 40.77 7.91 15.60
N ARG A 69 41.37 8.48 14.55
CA ARG A 69 42.52 7.91 13.86
C ARG A 69 43.57 8.99 13.62
N GLU A 70 44.40 9.23 14.60
CA GLU A 70 45.51 10.16 14.46
C GLU A 70 46.40 9.77 13.25
N GLY A 71 46.66 10.74 12.38
CA GLY A 71 47.52 10.56 11.20
C GLY A 71 46.95 9.76 10.03
N ALA A 72 45.65 9.37 10.06
CA ALA A 72 45.03 8.70 8.96
C ALA A 72 44.90 9.58 7.70
N PRO A 73 44.93 9.00 6.49
CA PRO A 73 44.71 9.72 5.23
C PRO A 73 43.34 10.43 5.23
N GLY A 74 43.26 11.64 4.69
CA GLY A 74 42.02 12.45 4.68
C GLY A 74 40.81 11.76 4.03
N TRP A 75 41.04 10.90 3.04
CA TRP A 75 39.94 10.11 2.42
C TRP A 75 39.34 9.08 3.39
N LEU A 76 40.15 8.50 4.30
CA LEU A 76 39.66 7.53 5.29
C LEU A 76 38.88 8.25 6.40
N LEU A 77 39.34 9.42 6.84
CA LEU A 77 38.59 10.27 7.78
C LEU A 77 37.25 10.73 7.20
N ALA A 78 37.23 11.06 5.89
CA ALA A 78 35.98 11.36 5.19
C ALA A 78 35.04 10.14 5.13
N ALA A 79 35.58 8.94 4.89
CA ALA A 79 34.80 7.71 4.89
C ALA A 79 34.24 7.37 6.28
N ASP A 80 35.01 7.58 7.36
CA ASP A 80 34.57 7.42 8.75
C ASP A 80 33.42 8.41 9.07
N ALA A 81 33.53 9.67 8.65
CA ALA A 81 32.45 10.66 8.82
C ALA A 81 31.16 10.26 8.05
N VAL A 82 31.29 9.77 6.82
CA VAL A 82 30.14 9.26 6.04
C VAL A 82 29.51 8.06 6.75
N MET A 83 30.34 7.17 7.32
CA MET A 83 29.83 6.04 8.11
C MET A 83 29.08 6.47 9.34
N LEU A 84 29.62 7.42 10.14
CA LEU A 84 28.98 7.95 11.33
C LEU A 84 27.60 8.57 11.01
N VAL A 85 27.54 9.41 9.97
CA VAL A 85 26.29 10.02 9.52
C VAL A 85 25.31 8.93 9.03
N SER A 86 25.79 7.94 8.29
CA SER A 86 24.94 6.84 7.78
C SER A 86 24.34 6.02 8.91
N VAL A 87 25.14 5.66 9.92
CA VAL A 87 24.68 4.92 11.09
C VAL A 87 23.66 5.75 11.88
N GLY A 88 23.94 7.03 12.13
CA GLY A 88 23.00 7.92 12.80
C GLY A 88 21.67 8.07 12.07
N LEU A 89 21.69 8.21 10.74
CA LEU A 89 20.47 8.28 9.93
C LEU A 89 19.68 6.97 9.93
N VAL A 90 20.33 5.82 9.80
CA VAL A 90 19.67 4.51 9.86
C VAL A 90 18.95 4.32 11.19
N GLU A 91 19.62 4.65 12.32
CA GLU A 91 19.01 4.55 13.65
C GLU A 91 17.89 5.58 13.86
N LEU A 92 18.04 6.80 13.32
CA LEU A 92 16.97 7.80 13.33
C LEU A 92 15.74 7.32 12.55
N PHE A 93 15.91 6.75 11.36
CA PHE A 93 14.79 6.23 10.58
C PHE A 93 14.11 5.05 11.27
N ARG A 94 14.89 4.19 11.94
CA ARG A 94 14.37 3.13 12.77
C ARG A 94 13.54 3.68 13.94
N LEU A 95 14.05 4.68 14.64
CA LEU A 95 13.31 5.37 15.72
C LEU A 95 11.99 5.96 15.21
N VAL A 96 12.01 6.68 14.09
CA VAL A 96 10.79 7.25 13.49
C VAL A 96 9.79 6.16 13.13
N ASN A 97 10.25 5.02 12.61
CA ASN A 97 9.37 3.89 12.31
C ASN A 97 8.69 3.33 13.58
N VAL A 98 9.45 3.10 14.63
CA VAL A 98 8.93 2.61 15.92
C VAL A 98 7.95 3.59 16.54
N VAL A 99 8.28 4.89 16.55
CA VAL A 99 7.38 5.96 17.01
C VAL A 99 6.10 5.97 16.17
N SER A 100 6.21 5.80 14.84
CA SER A 100 5.05 5.76 13.94
C SER A 100 4.10 4.61 14.28
N VAL A 101 4.63 3.40 14.48
CA VAL A 101 3.83 2.22 14.83
C VAL A 101 3.22 2.36 16.22
N ALA A 102 4.00 2.80 17.22
CA ALA A 102 3.51 3.03 18.58
C ALA A 102 2.42 4.11 18.62
N HIS A 103 2.64 5.23 17.94
CA HIS A 103 1.66 6.30 17.80
C HIS A 103 0.38 5.79 17.11
N ALA A 104 0.51 5.12 15.96
CA ALA A 104 -0.65 4.59 15.25
C ALA A 104 -1.47 3.65 16.13
N THR A 105 -0.82 2.80 16.94
CA THR A 105 -1.48 1.90 17.88
C THR A 105 -2.28 2.64 18.94
N LEU A 106 -1.73 3.71 19.51
CA LEU A 106 -2.39 4.49 20.56
C LEU A 106 -3.60 5.27 20.05
N VAL A 107 -3.56 5.75 18.80
CA VAL A 107 -4.61 6.63 18.26
C VAL A 107 -5.58 5.93 17.32
N ALA A 108 -5.29 4.68 16.92
CA ALA A 108 -6.15 3.90 16.02
C ALA A 108 -7.57 3.76 16.57
N ARG A 109 -8.54 3.98 15.70
CA ARG A 109 -9.95 3.92 16.06
C ARG A 109 -10.82 3.45 14.90
N ASP A 110 -11.89 2.74 15.26
CA ASP A 110 -12.94 2.32 14.32
C ASP A 110 -14.11 3.30 14.37
N PRO A 111 -14.68 3.68 13.22
CA PRO A 111 -15.89 4.47 13.20
C PRO A 111 -17.08 3.65 13.68
N VAL A 112 -18.07 4.32 14.30
CA VAL A 112 -19.35 3.71 14.65
C VAL A 112 -20.24 3.78 13.41
N PRO A 113 -20.61 2.64 12.81
CA PRO A 113 -21.42 2.66 11.59
C PRO A 113 -22.86 3.04 11.90
N VAL A 114 -23.45 3.81 10.98
CA VAL A 114 -24.85 4.25 11.08
C VAL A 114 -25.60 3.91 9.79
N VAL A 115 -26.92 3.84 9.90
CA VAL A 115 -27.82 3.61 8.76
C VAL A 115 -27.64 4.76 7.75
N PRO A 116 -27.46 4.44 6.44
CA PRO A 116 -27.42 5.45 5.39
C PRO A 116 -28.67 6.30 5.31
N GLU A 117 -28.57 7.48 4.74
CA GLU A 117 -29.72 8.30 4.40
C GLU A 117 -30.48 7.68 3.23
N THR A 118 -31.79 7.56 3.36
CA THR A 118 -32.65 7.01 2.30
C THR A 118 -32.80 7.99 1.13
N GLY A 119 -32.95 7.46 -0.08
CA GLY A 119 -33.18 8.27 -1.28
C GLY A 119 -31.95 8.95 -1.87
N THR A 120 -30.75 8.76 -1.31
CA THR A 120 -29.51 9.27 -1.91
C THR A 120 -29.24 8.61 -3.26
N ARG A 121 -28.78 9.41 -4.24
CA ARG A 121 -28.48 8.96 -5.60
C ARG A 121 -27.02 8.53 -5.68
N VAL A 122 -26.78 7.27 -6.00
CA VAL A 122 -25.45 6.67 -5.98
C VAL A 122 -25.09 6.09 -7.35
N ALA A 123 -23.86 6.37 -7.81
CA ALA A 123 -23.25 5.65 -8.90
C ALA A 123 -22.22 4.64 -8.36
N PHE A 124 -22.26 3.40 -8.81
CA PHE A 124 -21.18 2.44 -8.53
C PHE A 124 -20.33 2.26 -9.78
N LEU A 125 -19.04 2.54 -9.67
CA LEU A 125 -18.12 2.63 -10.81
C LEU A 125 -17.08 1.51 -10.78
N THR A 126 -16.86 0.91 -11.94
CA THR A 126 -15.66 0.11 -12.19
C THR A 126 -15.09 0.43 -13.56
N THR A 127 -13.79 0.19 -13.77
CA THR A 127 -13.09 0.52 -15.01
C THR A 127 -12.82 -0.73 -15.84
N PHE A 128 -12.60 -0.55 -17.15
CA PHE A 128 -12.17 -1.62 -18.03
C PHE A 128 -11.17 -1.11 -19.07
N VAL A 129 -10.07 -1.86 -19.23
CA VAL A 129 -9.08 -1.59 -20.28
C VAL A 129 -8.99 -2.82 -21.19
N PRO A 130 -9.62 -2.80 -22.37
CA PRO A 130 -9.58 -3.91 -23.32
C PRO A 130 -8.18 -4.38 -23.64
N GLY A 131 -8.00 -5.70 -23.69
CA GLY A 131 -6.71 -6.33 -23.99
C GLY A 131 -5.74 -6.40 -22.79
N LYS A 132 -6.06 -5.75 -21.64
CA LYS A 132 -5.28 -5.85 -20.40
C LYS A 132 -6.02 -6.60 -19.31
N GLU A 133 -7.32 -6.53 -19.31
CA GLU A 133 -8.21 -7.17 -18.34
C GLU A 133 -9.13 -8.13 -19.06
N PRO A 134 -9.32 -9.37 -18.56
CA PRO A 134 -10.25 -10.32 -19.21
C PRO A 134 -11.71 -9.91 -18.94
N LEU A 135 -12.56 -10.01 -19.95
CA LEU A 135 -13.98 -9.67 -19.84
C LEU A 135 -14.72 -10.53 -18.80
N SER A 136 -14.26 -11.77 -18.56
CA SER A 136 -14.82 -12.64 -17.51
C SER A 136 -14.62 -12.08 -16.10
N MET A 137 -13.56 -11.33 -15.86
CA MET A 137 -13.32 -10.63 -14.59
C MET A 137 -14.30 -9.47 -14.45
N VAL A 138 -14.44 -8.64 -15.49
CA VAL A 138 -15.43 -7.54 -15.54
C VAL A 138 -16.82 -8.07 -15.25
N ARG A 139 -17.23 -9.19 -15.91
CA ARG A 139 -18.51 -9.86 -15.68
C ARG A 139 -18.71 -10.19 -14.20
N ALA A 140 -17.74 -10.85 -13.57
CA ALA A 140 -17.85 -11.25 -12.16
C ALA A 140 -18.04 -10.05 -11.21
N THR A 141 -17.34 -8.94 -11.49
CA THR A 141 -17.48 -7.71 -10.70
C THR A 141 -18.83 -7.02 -10.93
N LEU A 142 -19.30 -6.96 -12.19
CA LEU A 142 -20.60 -6.35 -12.50
C LEU A 142 -21.77 -7.20 -11.98
N GLU A 143 -21.72 -8.52 -12.11
CA GLU A 143 -22.73 -9.44 -11.55
C GLU A 143 -22.86 -9.29 -10.03
N ALA A 144 -21.76 -9.05 -9.33
CA ALA A 144 -21.80 -8.75 -7.89
C ALA A 144 -22.31 -7.33 -7.62
N ALA A 145 -21.96 -6.36 -8.46
CA ALA A 145 -22.37 -4.97 -8.29
C ALA A 145 -23.89 -4.78 -8.44
N VAL A 146 -24.55 -5.51 -9.34
CA VAL A 146 -26.02 -5.46 -9.48
C VAL A 146 -26.77 -6.04 -8.29
N LEU A 147 -26.08 -6.76 -7.40
CA LEU A 147 -26.64 -7.29 -6.13
C LEU A 147 -26.40 -6.38 -4.93
N LEU A 148 -25.82 -5.21 -5.12
CA LEU A 148 -25.56 -4.25 -4.05
C LEU A 148 -26.88 -3.73 -3.46
N ARG A 149 -26.94 -3.68 -2.12
CA ARG A 149 -28.09 -3.16 -1.40
C ARG A 149 -27.98 -1.66 -1.20
N HIS A 150 -29.01 -0.93 -1.61
CA HIS A 150 -29.15 0.51 -1.40
C HIS A 150 -30.61 0.91 -1.33
N GLN A 151 -30.95 1.86 -0.45
CA GLN A 151 -32.33 2.37 -0.27
C GLN A 151 -32.55 3.69 -1.03
N GLY A 152 -32.13 3.73 -2.29
CA GLY A 152 -32.26 4.90 -3.16
C GLY A 152 -31.93 4.55 -4.60
N PRO A 153 -31.93 5.52 -5.52
CA PRO A 153 -31.49 5.32 -6.89
C PRO A 153 -30.01 4.89 -6.93
N LEU A 154 -29.76 3.76 -7.61
CA LEU A 154 -28.43 3.19 -7.80
C LEU A 154 -28.23 2.85 -9.28
N ASP A 155 -27.21 3.43 -9.89
CA ASP A 155 -26.76 3.09 -11.22
C ASP A 155 -25.36 2.45 -11.16
N ILE A 156 -25.21 1.32 -11.85
CA ILE A 156 -23.92 0.66 -12.01
C ILE A 156 -23.32 1.09 -13.34
N TRP A 157 -22.06 1.51 -13.34
CA TRP A 157 -21.35 2.01 -14.52
C TRP A 157 -20.08 1.24 -14.79
N LEU A 158 -19.89 0.86 -16.05
CA LEU A 158 -18.61 0.41 -16.57
C LEU A 158 -17.95 1.55 -17.36
N LEU A 159 -16.79 2.02 -16.89
CA LEU A 159 -15.97 3.04 -17.53
C LEU A 159 -14.97 2.36 -18.47
N ASP A 160 -15.33 2.20 -19.72
CA ASP A 160 -14.56 1.48 -20.73
C ASP A 160 -13.61 2.41 -21.50
N GLU A 161 -12.32 2.28 -21.28
CA GLU A 161 -11.29 3.11 -21.95
C GLU A 161 -11.19 2.82 -23.45
N GLY A 162 -11.58 1.62 -23.88
CA GLY A 162 -11.45 1.15 -25.26
C GLY A 162 -12.71 1.25 -26.11
N ASP A 163 -13.87 1.47 -25.51
CA ASP A 163 -15.18 1.42 -26.18
C ASP A 163 -15.41 0.07 -26.87
N ASP A 164 -15.22 -1.00 -26.11
CA ASP A 164 -15.24 -2.39 -26.59
C ASP A 164 -16.66 -2.89 -26.85
N VAL A 165 -16.88 -3.54 -28.00
CA VAL A 165 -18.21 -4.04 -28.39
C VAL A 165 -18.70 -5.13 -27.45
N ALA A 166 -17.83 -6.03 -27.00
CA ALA A 166 -18.21 -7.10 -26.08
C ALA A 166 -18.52 -6.58 -24.67
N ALA A 167 -17.81 -5.52 -24.23
CA ALA A 167 -18.09 -4.84 -22.97
C ALA A 167 -19.46 -4.13 -23.03
N ARG A 168 -19.81 -3.48 -24.14
CA ARG A 168 -21.15 -2.90 -24.32
C ARG A 168 -22.27 -3.97 -24.29
N ALA A 169 -22.04 -5.09 -24.97
CA ALA A 169 -23.01 -6.21 -24.98
C ALA A 169 -23.19 -6.77 -23.55
N LEU A 170 -22.11 -6.94 -22.78
CA LEU A 170 -22.16 -7.35 -21.39
C LEU A 170 -22.94 -6.36 -20.52
N CYS A 171 -22.71 -5.06 -20.67
CA CYS A 171 -23.46 -4.04 -19.94
C CYS A 171 -24.94 -4.09 -20.26
N ALA A 172 -25.32 -4.25 -21.54
CA ALA A 172 -26.72 -4.39 -21.95
C ALA A 172 -27.37 -5.66 -21.38
N GLU A 173 -26.63 -6.79 -21.35
CA GLU A 173 -27.09 -8.06 -20.75
C GLU A 173 -27.40 -7.92 -19.25
N LEU A 174 -26.55 -7.19 -18.51
CA LEU A 174 -26.67 -7.05 -17.05
C LEU A 174 -27.50 -5.82 -16.61
N GLY A 175 -27.99 -5.00 -17.52
CA GLY A 175 -28.66 -3.75 -17.19
C GLY A 175 -27.73 -2.68 -16.57
N VAL A 176 -26.44 -2.75 -16.90
CA VAL A 176 -25.39 -1.84 -16.42
C VAL A 176 -25.19 -0.72 -17.43
N ARG A 177 -24.94 0.49 -16.97
CA ARG A 177 -24.64 1.65 -17.82
C ARG A 177 -23.19 1.55 -18.34
N HIS A 178 -23.00 1.86 -19.62
CA HIS A 178 -21.70 1.91 -20.27
C HIS A 178 -21.28 3.35 -20.52
N PHE A 179 -20.04 3.70 -20.18
CA PHE A 179 -19.45 5.00 -20.49
C PHE A 179 -18.09 4.81 -21.16
N SER A 180 -17.84 5.56 -22.21
CA SER A 180 -16.51 5.66 -22.83
C SER A 180 -16.21 7.08 -23.25
N ARG A 181 -14.98 7.51 -22.98
CA ARG A 181 -14.44 8.81 -23.42
C ARG A 181 -13.71 8.73 -24.78
N ARG A 182 -13.69 7.55 -25.41
CA ARG A 182 -12.99 7.33 -26.68
C ARG A 182 -13.49 8.30 -27.75
N GLY A 183 -12.56 8.94 -28.47
CA GLY A 183 -12.88 9.88 -29.55
C GLY A 183 -13.27 11.29 -29.09
N VAL A 184 -13.42 11.56 -27.78
CA VAL A 184 -13.77 12.88 -27.27
C VAL A 184 -12.50 13.65 -26.90
N ALA A 185 -12.08 14.58 -27.76
CA ALA A 185 -10.79 15.28 -27.61
C ALA A 185 -10.61 15.98 -26.25
N ARG A 186 -11.67 16.65 -25.71
CA ARG A 186 -11.61 17.35 -24.42
C ARG A 186 -11.29 16.41 -23.24
N TRP A 187 -11.63 15.13 -23.33
CA TRP A 187 -11.41 14.12 -22.30
C TRP A 187 -10.18 13.24 -22.57
N ASN A 188 -9.39 13.52 -23.62
CA ASN A 188 -8.20 12.76 -24.01
C ASN A 188 -7.01 13.68 -24.22
N GLN A 189 -6.59 14.37 -23.15
CA GLN A 189 -5.49 15.34 -23.16
C GLN A 189 -4.14 14.65 -22.88
N PRO A 190 -3.00 15.25 -23.28
CA PRO A 190 -1.67 14.69 -23.00
C PRO A 190 -1.28 14.77 -21.50
N THR A 191 -1.86 15.73 -20.75
CA THR A 191 -1.60 15.98 -19.33
C THR A 191 -2.85 16.55 -18.63
N GLY A 192 -2.83 16.60 -17.31
CA GLY A 192 -3.89 17.23 -16.52
C GLY A 192 -5.06 16.29 -16.17
N PRO A 193 -6.19 16.84 -15.68
CA PRO A 193 -7.30 16.06 -15.14
C PRO A 193 -7.88 15.03 -16.12
N HIS A 194 -7.85 15.33 -17.41
CA HIS A 194 -8.36 14.45 -18.48
C HIS A 194 -7.26 13.76 -19.28
N ARG A 195 -6.15 13.43 -18.63
CA ARG A 195 -5.04 12.75 -19.28
C ARG A 195 -5.49 11.43 -19.89
N ALA A 196 -5.15 11.24 -21.17
CA ALA A 196 -5.46 10.02 -21.91
C ALA A 196 -4.78 8.79 -21.30
N ARG A 197 -5.43 7.62 -21.39
CA ARG A 197 -4.93 6.32 -20.93
C ARG A 197 -4.59 6.29 -19.44
N THR A 198 -5.37 7.00 -18.62
CA THR A 198 -5.22 7.02 -17.16
C THR A 198 -6.55 6.80 -16.47
N LYS A 199 -6.50 6.16 -15.30
CA LYS A 199 -7.69 5.91 -14.48
C LYS A 199 -8.36 7.23 -14.08
N HIS A 200 -7.60 8.17 -13.53
CA HIS A 200 -8.14 9.48 -13.12
C HIS A 200 -8.79 10.23 -14.30
N GLY A 201 -8.19 10.20 -15.48
CA GLY A 201 -8.77 10.85 -16.65
C GLY A 201 -10.09 10.23 -17.11
N ASN A 202 -10.26 8.92 -16.95
CA ASN A 202 -11.53 8.23 -17.24
C ASN A 202 -12.61 8.60 -16.21
N TYR A 203 -12.27 8.59 -14.91
CA TYR A 203 -13.18 9.03 -13.85
C TYR A 203 -13.58 10.50 -13.99
N ASN A 204 -12.63 11.38 -14.30
CA ASN A 204 -12.93 12.81 -14.47
C ASN A 204 -13.83 13.07 -15.69
N ALA A 205 -13.66 12.32 -16.78
CA ALA A 205 -14.55 12.40 -17.92
C ALA A 205 -15.99 11.96 -17.57
N TRP A 206 -16.13 10.89 -16.78
CA TRP A 206 -17.42 10.47 -16.26
C TRP A 206 -18.02 11.50 -15.30
N LEU A 207 -17.19 12.07 -14.41
CA LEU A 207 -17.58 13.10 -13.45
C LEU A 207 -18.11 14.36 -14.14
N ASP A 208 -17.49 14.77 -15.25
CA ASP A 208 -17.95 15.91 -16.08
C ASP A 208 -19.26 15.60 -16.79
N ALA A 209 -19.44 14.36 -17.26
CA ALA A 209 -20.61 13.99 -18.05
C ALA A 209 -21.84 13.69 -17.20
N HIS A 210 -21.67 13.07 -16.03
CA HIS A 210 -22.73 12.46 -15.23
C HIS A 210 -22.67 12.78 -13.74
N GLY A 211 -21.59 13.40 -13.24
CA GLY A 211 -21.41 13.60 -11.81
C GLY A 211 -22.56 14.36 -11.13
N ASP A 212 -23.21 15.31 -11.81
CA ASP A 212 -24.32 16.11 -11.25
C ASP A 212 -25.60 15.30 -11.02
N ASP A 213 -25.70 14.11 -11.59
CA ASP A 213 -26.84 13.23 -11.41
C ASP A 213 -26.79 12.49 -10.05
N TYR A 214 -25.66 12.53 -9.32
CA TYR A 214 -25.41 11.71 -8.13
C TYR A 214 -24.92 12.53 -6.95
N ASP A 215 -25.30 12.09 -5.74
CA ASP A 215 -24.80 12.64 -4.48
C ASP A 215 -23.43 12.03 -4.14
N PHE A 216 -23.29 10.72 -4.42
CA PHE A 216 -22.09 9.95 -4.16
C PHE A 216 -21.77 9.04 -5.34
N PHE A 217 -20.50 8.73 -5.50
CA PHE A 217 -20.13 7.52 -6.21
C PHE A 217 -19.33 6.59 -5.30
N ALA A 218 -19.46 5.30 -5.52
CA ALA A 218 -18.63 4.26 -4.91
C ALA A 218 -17.84 3.55 -6.00
N SER A 219 -16.64 3.06 -5.71
CA SER A 219 -15.84 2.44 -6.74
C SER A 219 -14.98 1.27 -6.28
N VAL A 220 -14.80 0.33 -7.21
CA VAL A 220 -13.85 -0.78 -7.09
C VAL A 220 -13.05 -0.92 -8.37
N ASP A 221 -11.83 -1.46 -8.25
CA ASP A 221 -11.08 -1.92 -9.42
C ASP A 221 -11.78 -3.15 -10.04
N THR A 222 -11.53 -3.38 -11.31
CA THR A 222 -12.16 -4.46 -12.10
C THR A 222 -12.00 -5.85 -11.48
N ASP A 223 -10.93 -6.06 -10.72
CA ASP A 223 -10.60 -7.32 -10.04
C ASP A 223 -11.15 -7.41 -8.60
N HIS A 224 -11.87 -6.40 -8.14
CA HIS A 224 -12.48 -6.35 -6.81
C HIS A 224 -13.97 -6.62 -6.88
N VAL A 225 -14.38 -7.76 -6.37
CA VAL A 225 -15.80 -8.18 -6.35
C VAL A 225 -16.45 -7.63 -5.07
N PRO A 226 -17.41 -6.69 -5.17
CA PRO A 226 -18.05 -6.11 -4.01
C PRO A 226 -18.96 -7.11 -3.29
N LEU A 227 -19.09 -6.94 -1.97
CA LEU A 227 -20.06 -7.66 -1.15
C LEU A 227 -21.41 -6.93 -1.15
N PRO A 228 -22.53 -7.62 -0.98
CA PRO A 228 -23.87 -7.02 -1.09
C PRO A 228 -24.12 -5.83 -0.15
N ASP A 229 -23.48 -5.77 1.02
CA ASP A 229 -23.63 -4.72 2.01
C ASP A 229 -22.61 -3.57 1.88
N TYR A 230 -21.84 -3.53 0.80
CA TYR A 230 -20.82 -2.52 0.52
C TYR A 230 -21.32 -1.08 0.73
N LEU A 231 -22.43 -0.72 0.08
CA LEU A 231 -22.99 0.62 0.15
C LEU A 231 -23.61 0.93 1.52
N GLU A 232 -24.33 -0.03 2.09
CA GLU A 232 -24.93 0.13 3.44
C GLU A 232 -23.86 0.42 4.50
N ARG A 233 -22.67 -0.17 4.36
CA ARG A 233 -21.58 -0.04 5.32
C ARG A 233 -20.74 1.23 5.12
N MET A 234 -20.79 1.86 3.95
CA MET A 234 -20.00 3.06 3.63
C MET A 234 -20.82 4.35 3.69
N LEU A 235 -22.05 4.33 3.16
CA LEU A 235 -22.80 5.56 2.92
C LEU A 235 -23.31 6.24 4.19
N GLY A 236 -23.50 5.49 5.29
CA GLY A 236 -23.96 6.06 6.55
C GLY A 236 -23.05 7.15 7.11
N TYR A 237 -21.77 7.06 6.89
CA TYR A 237 -20.80 8.07 7.36
C TYR A 237 -20.95 9.43 6.68
N PHE A 238 -21.55 9.48 5.48
CA PHE A 238 -21.83 10.74 4.78
C PHE A 238 -22.99 11.55 5.37
N ARG A 239 -23.71 11.04 6.37
CA ARG A 239 -24.61 11.86 7.19
C ARG A 239 -23.86 12.96 7.96
N ASP A 240 -22.55 12.80 8.18
CA ASP A 240 -21.65 13.90 8.53
C ASP A 240 -21.36 14.70 7.25
N PRO A 241 -21.83 15.97 7.16
CA PRO A 241 -21.71 16.77 5.93
C PRO A 241 -20.26 17.07 5.54
N ASP A 242 -19.30 16.95 6.47
CA ASP A 242 -17.90 17.25 6.22
C ASP A 242 -17.11 16.01 5.79
N VAL A 243 -17.74 14.85 5.63
CA VAL A 243 -17.11 13.65 5.08
C VAL A 243 -17.08 13.72 3.55
N ALA A 244 -15.87 13.83 2.98
CA ALA A 244 -15.66 13.86 1.54
C ALA A 244 -15.56 12.46 0.94
N PHE A 245 -14.95 11.51 1.66
CA PHE A 245 -14.84 10.13 1.20
C PHE A 245 -14.72 9.13 2.35
N VAL A 246 -15.08 7.88 2.04
CA VAL A 246 -14.97 6.72 2.92
C VAL A 246 -14.16 5.66 2.19
N VAL A 247 -13.27 4.96 2.89
CA VAL A 247 -12.45 3.88 2.32
C VAL A 247 -12.51 2.64 3.20
N GLY A 248 -12.43 1.47 2.58
CA GLY A 248 -12.29 0.17 3.23
C GLY A 248 -10.96 -0.53 2.90
N PRO A 249 -10.65 -1.67 3.54
CA PRO A 249 -9.45 -2.44 3.30
C PRO A 249 -9.46 -3.11 1.93
N GLN A 250 -8.26 -3.36 1.38
CA GLN A 250 -8.07 -4.29 0.28
C GLN A 250 -7.78 -5.68 0.84
N VAL A 251 -8.44 -6.69 0.29
CA VAL A 251 -8.31 -8.10 0.67
C VAL A 251 -8.16 -8.94 -0.59
N TYR A 252 -7.20 -9.88 -0.60
CA TYR A 252 -6.86 -10.70 -1.75
C TYR A 252 -7.54 -12.07 -1.71
N GLY A 253 -8.55 -12.29 -2.55
CA GLY A 253 -9.29 -13.55 -2.64
C GLY A 253 -8.53 -14.70 -3.32
N ASN A 254 -7.47 -14.42 -4.08
CA ASN A 254 -6.57 -15.41 -4.67
C ASN A 254 -5.49 -15.89 -3.68
N TYR A 255 -5.84 -16.07 -2.42
CA TYR A 255 -4.94 -16.40 -1.28
C TYR A 255 -4.39 -17.83 -1.35
N THR A 256 -3.76 -18.19 -2.47
CA THR A 256 -3.19 -19.52 -2.72
C THR A 256 -1.67 -19.51 -2.81
N ALA A 257 -1.11 -18.60 -3.61
CA ALA A 257 0.32 -18.50 -3.81
C ALA A 257 1.05 -17.93 -2.57
N PRO A 258 2.27 -18.41 -2.25
CA PRO A 258 3.05 -17.88 -1.12
C PRO A 258 3.32 -16.38 -1.22
N VAL A 259 3.56 -15.86 -2.44
CA VAL A 259 3.78 -14.43 -2.69
C VAL A 259 2.52 -13.63 -2.34
N THR A 260 1.34 -14.09 -2.77
CA THR A 260 0.05 -13.43 -2.46
C THR A 260 -0.19 -13.37 -0.95
N LYS A 261 0.04 -14.50 -0.25
CA LYS A 261 -0.12 -14.57 1.22
C LYS A 261 0.78 -13.60 1.95
N ALA A 262 2.04 -13.53 1.54
CA ALA A 262 3.02 -12.65 2.16
C ALA A 262 2.77 -11.17 1.80
N ALA A 263 2.32 -10.87 0.58
CA ALA A 263 1.92 -9.54 0.15
C ALA A 263 0.69 -9.03 0.91
N GLU A 264 -0.31 -9.90 1.13
CA GLU A 264 -1.49 -9.60 1.96
C GLU A 264 -1.08 -9.25 3.39
N SER A 265 -0.25 -10.10 4.01
CA SER A 265 0.28 -9.86 5.36
C SER A 265 1.05 -8.55 5.47
N GLN A 266 1.81 -8.16 4.44
CA GLN A 266 2.55 -6.92 4.40
C GLN A 266 1.63 -5.69 4.33
N GLN A 267 0.71 -5.67 3.37
CA GLN A 267 -0.14 -4.50 3.14
C GLN A 267 -1.17 -4.29 4.25
N PHE A 268 -1.56 -5.36 4.94
CA PHE A 268 -2.63 -5.29 5.93
C PHE A 268 -2.26 -4.43 7.14
N LEU A 269 -0.98 -4.27 7.46
CA LEU A 269 -0.54 -3.30 8.48
C LEU A 269 -0.94 -1.86 8.11
N PHE A 270 -0.83 -1.49 6.83
CA PHE A 270 -1.28 -0.18 6.36
C PHE A 270 -2.80 -0.05 6.49
N HIS A 271 -3.56 -1.00 5.96
CA HIS A 271 -5.02 -0.94 6.02
C HIS A 271 -5.54 -0.99 7.46
N ALA A 272 -5.07 -1.95 8.26
CA ALA A 272 -5.67 -2.22 9.54
C ALA A 272 -5.09 -1.40 10.72
N LEU A 273 -3.96 -0.72 10.56
CA LEU A 273 -3.38 0.13 11.60
C LEU A 273 -3.26 1.58 11.16
N VAL A 274 -2.52 1.84 10.07
CA VAL A 274 -2.20 3.22 9.66
C VAL A 274 -3.46 3.99 9.25
N GLN A 275 -4.34 3.36 8.46
CA GLN A 275 -5.62 3.95 8.07
C GLN A 275 -6.54 4.22 9.26
N ARG A 276 -6.62 3.28 10.22
CA ARG A 276 -7.37 3.47 11.47
C ARG A 276 -6.81 4.62 12.32
N ALA A 277 -5.48 4.80 12.34
CA ALA A 277 -4.85 5.94 12.99
C ALA A 277 -5.25 7.27 12.31
N GLY A 278 -5.39 7.26 10.98
CA GLY A 278 -5.89 8.40 10.21
C GLY A 278 -7.26 8.90 10.67
N ASN A 279 -8.14 8.01 11.13
CA ASN A 279 -9.44 8.37 11.69
C ASN A 279 -9.34 9.35 12.88
N ARG A 280 -8.23 9.34 13.65
CA ARG A 280 -8.01 10.30 14.75
C ARG A 280 -8.02 11.74 14.25
N TYR A 281 -7.55 11.94 13.04
CA TYR A 281 -7.32 13.25 12.44
C TYR A 281 -8.33 13.60 11.35
N GLY A 282 -9.26 12.67 11.05
CA GLY A 282 -10.20 12.77 9.93
C GLY A 282 -9.47 12.76 8.58
N SER A 283 -8.33 12.08 8.51
CA SER A 283 -7.47 12.05 7.35
C SER A 283 -6.91 10.65 6.99
N PRO A 284 -7.72 9.57 7.02
CA PRO A 284 -7.35 8.36 6.29
C PRO A 284 -7.03 8.70 4.83
N MET A 285 -6.09 7.97 4.24
CA MET A 285 -5.69 8.16 2.85
C MET A 285 -6.76 7.60 1.91
N LEU A 286 -7.08 8.32 0.84
CA LEU A 286 -7.89 7.78 -0.25
C LEU A 286 -7.11 6.67 -0.95
N VAL A 287 -7.78 5.54 -1.20
CA VAL A 287 -7.25 4.38 -1.93
C VAL A 287 -8.04 4.22 -3.22
N GLY A 288 -7.38 3.84 -4.29
CA GLY A 288 -7.94 3.79 -5.65
C GLY A 288 -9.06 2.77 -5.86
N THR A 289 -9.36 1.93 -4.86
CA THR A 289 -10.44 0.93 -4.87
C THR A 289 -11.09 0.87 -3.48
N ASN A 290 -12.23 0.22 -3.36
CA ASN A 290 -12.96 0.04 -2.10
C ASN A 290 -13.25 1.38 -1.41
N ASN A 291 -13.76 2.33 -2.16
CA ASN A 291 -14.05 3.67 -1.69
C ASN A 291 -15.47 4.13 -2.08
N ALA A 292 -15.95 5.13 -1.35
CA ALA A 292 -17.09 5.95 -1.73
C ALA A 292 -16.71 7.43 -1.57
N VAL A 293 -17.14 8.29 -2.49
CA VAL A 293 -16.74 9.69 -2.57
C VAL A 293 -17.96 10.58 -2.74
N ARG A 294 -18.02 11.69 -2.01
CA ARG A 294 -19.02 12.75 -2.19
C ARG A 294 -18.69 13.52 -3.47
N VAL A 295 -19.62 13.54 -4.42
CA VAL A 295 -19.40 14.13 -5.75
C VAL A 295 -19.06 15.61 -5.66
N CYS A 296 -19.82 16.41 -4.88
CA CYS A 296 -19.55 17.84 -4.75
C CYS A 296 -18.15 18.13 -4.19
N ALA A 297 -17.70 17.38 -3.19
CA ALA A 297 -16.35 17.54 -2.63
C ALA A 297 -15.24 17.30 -3.66
N LEU A 298 -15.42 16.30 -4.53
CA LEU A 298 -14.46 16.01 -5.59
C LEU A 298 -14.50 17.08 -6.68
N LYS A 299 -15.67 17.57 -7.05
CA LYS A 299 -15.83 18.68 -8.00
C LYS A 299 -15.21 19.99 -7.49
N ASP A 300 -15.33 20.29 -6.18
CA ASP A 300 -14.74 21.48 -5.56
C ASP A 300 -13.22 21.57 -5.75
N ILE A 301 -12.53 20.44 -5.87
CA ILE A 301 -11.08 20.39 -6.11
C ILE A 301 -10.71 20.17 -7.58
N GLY A 302 -11.70 20.11 -8.48
CA GLY A 302 -11.48 19.92 -9.93
C GLY A 302 -11.29 18.47 -10.37
N GLY A 303 -11.77 17.50 -9.58
CA GLY A 303 -11.71 16.07 -9.89
C GLY A 303 -10.48 15.36 -9.32
N LEU A 304 -10.23 14.15 -9.79
CA LEU A 304 -9.06 13.35 -9.43
C LEU A 304 -7.77 13.97 -10.00
N VAL A 305 -6.71 13.98 -9.18
CA VAL A 305 -5.43 14.64 -9.51
C VAL A 305 -4.60 13.81 -10.50
N ASP A 306 -3.98 14.46 -11.50
CA ASP A 306 -3.00 13.83 -12.41
C ASP A 306 -1.72 13.44 -11.65
N SER A 307 -1.68 12.20 -11.19
CA SER A 307 -0.55 11.61 -10.48
C SER A 307 -0.45 10.11 -10.78
N VAL A 308 0.72 9.51 -10.53
CA VAL A 308 0.91 8.04 -10.57
C VAL A 308 0.12 7.34 -9.45
N THR A 309 -0.03 8.02 -8.32
CA THR A 309 -0.89 7.67 -7.19
C THR A 309 -1.97 8.74 -7.09
N GLU A 310 -2.90 8.73 -8.05
CA GLU A 310 -3.96 9.73 -8.18
C GLU A 310 -4.87 9.78 -6.95
N ASP A 311 -5.09 8.62 -6.33
CA ASP A 311 -5.88 8.42 -5.13
C ASP A 311 -5.28 9.18 -3.93
N MET A 312 -4.03 8.88 -3.60
CA MET A 312 -3.31 9.57 -2.54
C MET A 312 -3.27 11.09 -2.77
N ALA A 313 -2.90 11.52 -3.99
CA ALA A 313 -2.80 12.93 -4.32
C ALA A 313 -4.16 13.65 -4.20
N THR A 314 -5.25 13.00 -4.62
CA THR A 314 -6.61 13.51 -4.50
C THR A 314 -7.05 13.63 -3.04
N GLY A 315 -6.77 12.61 -2.22
CA GLY A 315 -7.04 12.65 -0.78
C GLY A 315 -6.34 13.83 -0.08
N PHE A 316 -5.11 14.15 -0.47
CA PHE A 316 -4.40 15.34 0.04
C PHE A 316 -5.08 16.64 -0.32
N GLU A 317 -5.52 16.82 -1.56
CA GLU A 317 -6.18 18.05 -2.00
C GLU A 317 -7.56 18.19 -1.32
N LEU A 318 -8.33 17.10 -1.15
CA LEU A 318 -9.58 17.11 -0.39
C LEU A 318 -9.36 17.56 1.06
N HIS A 319 -8.38 17.03 1.77
CA HIS A 319 -8.11 17.41 3.16
C HIS A 319 -7.56 18.85 3.33
N ARG A 320 -7.14 19.50 2.24
CA ARG A 320 -6.77 20.92 2.20
C ARG A 320 -7.95 21.83 1.92
N ALA A 321 -8.94 21.32 1.22
CA ALA A 321 -10.13 22.07 0.83
C ALA A 321 -11.10 22.22 2.01
N THR A 322 -11.96 23.21 1.90
CA THR A 322 -13.01 23.54 2.87
C THR A 322 -14.35 23.23 2.25
N ASN A 323 -15.23 22.60 3.01
CA ASN A 323 -16.61 22.37 2.60
C ASN A 323 -17.33 23.73 2.53
N PRO A 324 -17.78 24.18 1.35
CA PRO A 324 -18.40 25.50 1.21
C PRO A 324 -19.73 25.62 1.97
N ALA A 325 -20.41 24.50 2.26
CA ALA A 325 -21.69 24.50 2.95
C ALA A 325 -21.56 24.70 4.47
N THR A 326 -20.45 24.26 5.08
CA THR A 326 -20.27 24.28 6.53
C THR A 326 -19.16 25.22 6.99
N GLY A 327 -18.24 25.60 6.10
CA GLY A 327 -17.01 26.33 6.42
C GLY A 327 -15.92 25.46 7.08
N GLU A 328 -16.20 24.17 7.32
CA GLU A 328 -15.25 23.22 7.90
C GLU A 328 -14.40 22.55 6.81
N ARG A 329 -13.24 22.05 7.19
CA ARG A 329 -12.39 21.28 6.26
C ARG A 329 -12.97 19.91 5.99
N TRP A 330 -12.89 19.47 4.76
CA TRP A 330 -13.22 18.12 4.38
C TRP A 330 -12.45 17.09 5.20
N ARG A 331 -13.10 16.01 5.56
CA ARG A 331 -12.58 14.87 6.32
C ARG A 331 -12.82 13.58 5.56
N SER A 332 -12.18 12.52 6.01
CA SER A 332 -12.45 11.18 5.51
C SER A 332 -12.61 10.17 6.64
N VAL A 333 -13.15 9.01 6.30
CA VAL A 333 -13.38 7.90 7.22
C VAL A 333 -12.77 6.64 6.64
N TYR A 334 -12.08 5.87 7.47
CA TYR A 334 -11.69 4.51 7.16
C TYR A 334 -12.55 3.54 7.98
N THR A 335 -13.26 2.63 7.30
CA THR A 335 -13.93 1.49 7.94
C THR A 335 -13.06 0.24 7.88
N PRO A 336 -12.97 -0.57 8.98
CA PRO A 336 -12.27 -1.84 8.94
C PRO A 336 -13.06 -2.94 8.22
N ASP A 337 -14.30 -2.67 7.84
CA ASP A 337 -15.19 -3.64 7.22
C ASP A 337 -14.65 -4.07 5.85
N VAL A 338 -14.57 -5.37 5.63
CA VAL A 338 -14.18 -5.94 4.33
C VAL A 338 -15.39 -5.91 3.41
N LEU A 339 -15.37 -5.05 2.42
CA LEU A 339 -16.53 -4.75 1.56
C LEU A 339 -16.35 -5.20 0.11
N ALA A 340 -15.13 -5.55 -0.29
CA ALA A 340 -14.84 -6.16 -1.57
C ALA A 340 -13.61 -7.06 -1.46
N VAL A 341 -13.53 -8.05 -2.36
CA VAL A 341 -12.43 -9.03 -2.40
C VAL A 341 -11.81 -9.01 -3.79
N GLY A 342 -10.53 -8.68 -3.86
CA GLY A 342 -9.78 -8.50 -5.09
C GLY A 342 -8.73 -9.55 -5.37
N GLU A 343 -7.89 -9.30 -6.38
CA GLU A 343 -6.75 -10.14 -6.71
C GLU A 343 -5.43 -9.48 -6.27
N GLY A 344 -4.62 -10.22 -5.51
CA GLY A 344 -3.25 -9.85 -5.17
C GLY A 344 -2.23 -10.36 -6.17
N PRO A 345 -0.98 -9.88 -6.11
CA PRO A 345 0.10 -10.32 -6.97
C PRO A 345 0.39 -11.81 -6.73
N SER A 346 0.46 -12.59 -7.81
CA SER A 346 0.68 -14.05 -7.76
C SER A 346 2.12 -14.45 -8.09
N SER A 347 2.95 -13.51 -8.52
CA SER A 347 4.38 -13.70 -8.83
C SER A 347 5.25 -12.63 -8.18
N TRP A 348 6.57 -12.88 -8.07
CA TRP A 348 7.53 -11.87 -7.63
C TRP A 348 7.61 -10.68 -8.59
N THR A 349 7.47 -10.93 -9.89
CA THR A 349 7.47 -9.89 -10.93
C THR A 349 6.31 -8.92 -10.71
N ASP A 350 5.11 -9.44 -10.49
CA ASP A 350 3.91 -8.63 -10.25
C ASP A 350 4.02 -7.89 -8.92
N PHE A 351 4.48 -8.55 -7.87
CA PHE A 351 4.68 -7.97 -6.55
C PHE A 351 5.68 -6.81 -6.59
N PHE A 352 6.89 -7.01 -7.15
CA PHE A 352 7.90 -5.95 -7.22
C PHE A 352 7.47 -4.79 -8.12
N SER A 353 6.75 -5.06 -9.21
CA SER A 353 6.16 -4.02 -10.06
C SER A 353 5.16 -3.15 -9.29
N GLN A 354 4.29 -3.78 -8.49
CA GLN A 354 3.32 -3.09 -7.64
C GLN A 354 4.03 -2.25 -6.57
N GLN A 355 5.01 -2.81 -5.85
CA GLN A 355 5.78 -2.12 -4.82
C GLN A 355 6.59 -0.95 -5.38
N HIS A 356 7.20 -1.11 -6.55
CA HIS A 356 7.90 -0.04 -7.25
C HIS A 356 6.97 1.13 -7.58
N ARG A 357 5.78 0.83 -8.10
CA ARG A 357 4.77 1.84 -8.46
C ARG A 357 4.30 2.62 -7.23
N TRP A 358 3.94 1.94 -6.13
CA TRP A 358 3.47 2.58 -4.90
C TRP A 358 4.55 3.43 -4.24
N SER A 359 5.75 2.86 -4.08
CA SER A 359 6.89 3.58 -3.49
C SER A 359 7.27 4.80 -4.32
N ARG A 360 7.36 4.67 -5.64
CA ARG A 360 7.68 5.77 -6.54
C ARG A 360 6.62 6.87 -6.49
N GLY A 361 5.34 6.51 -6.59
CA GLY A 361 4.24 7.46 -6.53
C GLY A 361 4.22 8.23 -5.21
N THR A 362 4.51 7.57 -4.09
CA THR A 362 4.66 8.20 -2.78
C THR A 362 5.82 9.20 -2.77
N CYS A 363 7.00 8.80 -3.26
CA CYS A 363 8.16 9.70 -3.34
C CYS A 363 7.89 10.92 -4.25
N GLU A 364 7.28 10.73 -5.42
CA GLU A 364 6.89 11.83 -6.31
C GLU A 364 5.87 12.77 -5.63
N THR A 365 4.92 12.22 -4.86
CA THR A 365 3.94 13.01 -4.10
C THR A 365 4.63 13.84 -3.03
N ILE A 366 5.57 13.28 -2.28
CA ILE A 366 6.39 14.04 -1.29
C ILE A 366 7.11 15.20 -1.97
N LEU A 367 7.80 14.95 -3.08
CA LEU A 367 8.55 15.99 -3.79
C LEU A 367 7.64 17.12 -4.30
N ARG A 368 6.44 16.78 -4.81
CA ARG A 368 5.43 17.77 -5.23
C ARG A 368 4.90 18.57 -4.04
N GLN A 369 4.65 17.91 -2.90
CA GLN A 369 4.14 18.54 -1.69
C GLN A 369 5.17 19.51 -1.09
N CYS A 370 6.44 19.12 -1.04
CA CYS A 370 7.54 20.00 -0.60
C CYS A 370 7.65 21.23 -1.49
N ALA A 371 7.53 21.06 -2.82
CA ALA A 371 7.61 22.16 -3.79
C ALA A 371 6.42 23.14 -3.68
N ARG A 372 5.23 22.68 -3.29
CA ARG A 372 4.00 23.50 -3.19
C ARG A 372 3.79 24.16 -1.82
N GLY A 373 4.63 23.87 -0.82
CA GLY A 373 4.51 24.37 0.56
C GLY A 373 3.35 23.73 1.33
N GLN A 374 3.68 22.94 2.35
CA GLN A 374 2.70 22.15 3.15
C GLN A 374 1.76 22.97 4.05
N ARG A 375 1.70 24.27 3.92
CA ARG A 375 1.10 25.19 4.92
C ARG A 375 -0.42 25.09 5.11
N ARG A 376 -1.14 24.13 4.50
CA ARG A 376 -2.60 24.12 4.53
C ARG A 376 -3.27 22.93 5.22
N HIS A 377 -2.53 21.94 5.73
CA HIS A 377 -3.13 20.88 6.53
C HIS A 377 -3.30 21.28 8.00
N ARG A 378 -4.31 20.71 8.69
CA ARG A 378 -4.37 20.75 10.16
C ARG A 378 -3.11 20.05 10.71
N ALA A 379 -2.53 20.55 11.81
CA ALA A 379 -1.28 20.01 12.37
C ALA A 379 -1.31 18.49 12.61
N GLY A 380 -2.42 17.96 13.12
CA GLY A 380 -2.58 16.52 13.34
C GLY A 380 -2.61 15.70 12.04
N SER A 381 -3.30 16.19 10.99
CA SER A 381 -3.30 15.55 9.67
C SER A 381 -1.92 15.62 9.03
N ALA A 382 -1.23 16.76 9.12
CA ALA A 382 0.13 16.92 8.61
C ALA A 382 1.11 15.95 9.29
N PHE A 383 1.01 15.80 10.61
CA PHE A 383 1.80 14.85 11.39
C PHE A 383 1.54 13.41 10.95
N HIS A 384 0.27 12.99 10.88
CA HIS A 384 -0.09 11.65 10.43
C HIS A 384 0.43 11.35 9.02
N TYR A 385 0.23 12.28 8.08
CA TYR A 385 0.73 12.15 6.72
C TYR A 385 2.26 12.08 6.66
N SER A 386 2.97 12.88 7.46
CA SER A 386 4.42 12.84 7.50
C SER A 386 4.93 11.46 7.92
N LEU A 387 4.33 10.85 8.94
CA LEU A 387 4.68 9.49 9.38
C LEU A 387 4.36 8.43 8.31
N MET A 388 3.18 8.52 7.71
CA MET A 388 2.72 7.57 6.69
C MET A 388 3.60 7.63 5.43
N LEU A 389 3.86 8.83 4.91
CA LEU A 389 4.66 9.03 3.71
C LEU A 389 6.13 8.69 3.90
N ALA A 390 6.65 8.81 5.12
CA ALA A 390 8.04 8.52 5.44
C ALA A 390 8.42 7.04 5.25
N PHE A 391 7.47 6.12 5.26
CA PHE A 391 7.74 4.67 5.22
C PHE A 391 8.64 4.26 4.04
N TYR A 392 8.24 4.54 2.80
CA TYR A 392 9.00 4.13 1.61
C TYR A 392 10.37 4.80 1.49
N PRO A 393 10.49 6.15 1.59
CA PRO A 393 11.80 6.78 1.49
C PRO A 393 12.74 6.39 2.63
N MET A 394 12.24 6.21 3.86
CA MET A 394 13.06 5.76 4.98
C MET A 394 13.54 4.32 4.80
N ALA A 395 12.68 3.41 4.34
CA ALA A 395 13.09 2.04 4.03
C ALA A 395 14.13 2.00 2.89
N ALA A 396 13.95 2.84 1.86
CA ALA A 396 14.91 2.99 0.75
C ALA A 396 16.27 3.49 1.24
N LEU A 397 16.28 4.54 2.06
CA LEU A 397 17.51 5.13 2.60
C LEU A 397 18.19 4.20 3.61
N THR A 398 17.43 3.55 4.49
CA THR A 398 17.97 2.55 5.44
C THR A 398 18.70 1.44 4.70
N TRP A 399 18.09 0.89 3.64
CA TRP A 399 18.73 -0.13 2.82
C TRP A 399 20.01 0.39 2.16
N THR A 400 19.91 1.55 1.50
CA THR A 400 21.03 2.11 0.74
C THR A 400 22.21 2.46 1.65
N LEU A 401 21.95 3.19 2.73
CA LEU A 401 22.99 3.59 3.70
C LEU A 401 23.58 2.37 4.42
N GLY A 402 22.74 1.41 4.81
CA GLY A 402 23.21 0.17 5.45
C GLY A 402 24.11 -0.67 4.54
N ALA A 403 23.67 -0.94 3.31
CA ALA A 403 24.44 -1.74 2.35
C ALA A 403 25.74 -1.04 1.92
N LEU A 404 25.67 0.25 1.61
CA LEU A 404 26.87 1.03 1.25
C LEU A 404 27.80 1.19 2.45
N GLY A 405 27.27 1.43 3.66
CA GLY A 405 28.07 1.50 4.90
C GLY A 405 28.83 0.19 5.14
N CYS A 406 28.15 -0.97 5.05
CA CYS A 406 28.83 -2.27 5.13
C CYS A 406 29.94 -2.40 4.06
N THR A 407 29.66 -1.97 2.83
CA THR A 407 30.63 -2.04 1.72
C THR A 407 31.85 -1.13 1.98
N LEU A 408 31.64 0.08 2.46
CA LEU A 408 32.71 1.02 2.84
C LEU A 408 33.61 0.44 3.93
N TYR A 409 33.02 -0.15 4.98
CA TYR A 409 33.82 -0.83 5.99
C TYR A 409 34.61 -2.01 5.42
N LEU A 410 33.94 -2.90 4.70
CA LEU A 410 34.54 -4.16 4.20
C LEU A 410 35.71 -3.90 3.24
N LEU A 411 35.64 -2.84 2.43
CA LEU A 411 36.68 -2.50 1.43
C LEU A 411 37.72 -1.51 1.98
N LEU A 412 37.32 -0.53 2.80
CA LEU A 412 38.19 0.58 3.21
C LEU A 412 38.53 0.55 4.69
N GLY A 413 37.86 -0.29 5.49
CA GLY A 413 38.01 -0.31 6.95
C GLY A 413 37.38 0.90 7.65
N ALA A 414 36.55 1.70 6.97
CA ALA A 414 35.88 2.85 7.56
C ALA A 414 34.83 2.40 8.60
N SER A 415 34.83 2.95 9.80
CA SER A 415 33.97 2.46 10.88
C SER A 415 33.09 3.50 11.55
N GLY A 416 33.33 4.77 11.40
CA GLY A 416 32.51 5.85 11.99
C GLY A 416 32.38 5.84 13.52
N THR A 417 32.28 4.65 14.14
CA THR A 417 32.15 4.47 15.60
C THR A 417 33.13 3.41 16.12
N GLN A 418 33.62 3.59 17.36
CA GLN A 418 34.57 2.70 18.06
C GLN A 418 33.87 1.72 19.02
N VAL A 419 32.56 1.52 18.88
CA VAL A 419 31.79 0.65 19.75
C VAL A 419 32.16 -0.81 19.51
N THR A 420 32.44 -1.57 20.59
CA THR A 420 32.72 -3.00 20.48
C THR A 420 31.53 -3.78 19.89
N SER A 421 31.81 -4.75 19.04
CA SER A 421 30.78 -5.55 18.37
C SER A 421 29.81 -6.21 19.35
N SER A 422 30.29 -6.71 20.48
CA SER A 422 29.45 -7.38 21.49
C SER A 422 28.44 -6.44 22.15
N VAL A 423 28.88 -5.25 22.55
CA VAL A 423 27.99 -4.25 23.15
C VAL A 423 26.96 -3.76 22.15
N TRP A 424 27.40 -3.43 20.92
CA TRP A 424 26.46 -3.02 19.87
C TRP A 424 25.41 -4.09 19.59
N MET A 425 25.83 -5.33 19.36
CA MET A 425 24.90 -6.43 19.04
C MET A 425 23.94 -6.72 20.20
N MET A 426 24.40 -6.63 21.45
CA MET A 426 23.54 -6.82 22.63
C MET A 426 22.44 -5.75 22.67
N LEU A 427 22.83 -4.46 22.68
CA LEU A 427 21.88 -3.34 22.76
C LEU A 427 20.93 -3.31 21.57
N TYR A 428 21.43 -3.59 20.37
CA TYR A 428 20.61 -3.66 19.16
C TYR A 428 19.59 -4.80 19.22
N SER A 429 19.99 -5.97 19.71
CA SER A 429 19.11 -7.14 19.81
C SER A 429 17.97 -6.89 20.78
N ASP A 430 18.23 -6.24 21.91
CA ASP A 430 17.22 -5.90 22.92
C ASP A 430 16.18 -4.93 22.34
N VAL A 431 16.64 -3.88 21.66
CA VAL A 431 15.76 -2.90 21.01
C VAL A 431 14.99 -3.55 19.87
N ALA A 432 15.62 -4.40 19.05
CA ALA A 432 14.97 -5.11 17.97
C ALA A 432 13.88 -6.08 18.48
N ALA A 433 14.15 -6.79 19.59
CA ALA A 433 13.17 -7.66 20.23
C ALA A 433 11.90 -6.91 20.66
N LEU A 434 12.06 -5.71 21.23
CA LEU A 434 10.92 -4.86 21.59
C LEU A 434 10.15 -4.34 20.35
N GLN A 435 10.85 -3.99 19.28
CA GLN A 435 10.21 -3.55 18.02
C GLN A 435 9.41 -4.68 17.38
N ILE A 436 9.99 -5.89 17.34
CA ILE A 436 9.29 -7.09 16.88
C ILE A 436 8.11 -7.39 17.79
N GLY A 437 8.29 -7.29 19.11
CA GLY A 437 7.22 -7.46 20.10
C GLY A 437 6.06 -6.48 19.88
N LEU A 438 6.35 -5.22 19.61
CA LEU A 438 5.36 -4.19 19.26
C LEU A 438 4.60 -4.57 17.97
N TYR A 439 5.31 -5.01 16.94
CA TYR A 439 4.69 -5.44 15.70
C TYR A 439 3.78 -6.67 15.89
N VAL A 440 4.28 -7.71 16.55
CA VAL A 440 3.52 -8.95 16.84
C VAL A 440 2.30 -8.64 17.72
N TRP A 441 2.46 -7.77 18.72
CA TRP A 441 1.33 -7.34 19.56
C TRP A 441 0.22 -6.70 18.73
N ASN A 442 0.59 -5.84 17.76
CA ASN A 442 -0.37 -5.20 16.87
C ASN A 442 -1.11 -6.18 15.97
N ARG A 443 -0.54 -7.34 15.65
CA ARG A 443 -1.18 -8.35 14.78
C ARG A 443 -2.51 -8.84 15.30
N ARG A 444 -2.76 -8.83 16.61
CA ARG A 444 -4.07 -9.20 17.19
C ARG A 444 -5.24 -8.36 16.68
N HIS A 445 -4.98 -7.13 16.24
CA HIS A 445 -5.98 -6.20 15.73
C HIS A 445 -5.92 -6.01 14.21
N ASN A 446 -4.89 -6.56 13.57
CA ASN A 446 -4.51 -6.24 12.20
C ASN A 446 -4.25 -7.50 11.37
N VAL A 447 -5.06 -8.53 11.57
CA VAL A 447 -4.98 -9.78 10.80
C VAL A 447 -5.96 -9.69 9.63
N SER A 448 -5.49 -10.05 8.43
CA SER A 448 -6.34 -10.24 7.26
C SER A 448 -7.35 -11.37 7.52
N PRO A 449 -8.55 -11.31 6.93
CA PRO A 449 -9.52 -12.41 7.01
C PRO A 449 -8.96 -13.78 6.62
N HIS A 450 -7.93 -13.79 5.79
CA HIS A 450 -7.33 -15.00 5.25
C HIS A 450 -6.18 -15.55 6.10
N GLU A 451 -5.63 -14.77 7.02
CA GLU A 451 -4.57 -15.22 7.90
C GLU A 451 -5.12 -16.03 9.09
N PRO A 452 -4.41 -17.07 9.53
CA PRO A 452 -4.80 -17.81 10.74
C PRO A 452 -4.86 -16.90 11.97
N ALA A 453 -5.79 -17.16 12.86
CA ALA A 453 -5.85 -16.47 14.14
C ALA A 453 -4.52 -16.64 14.90
N GLY A 454 -3.98 -15.54 15.45
CA GLY A 454 -2.69 -15.55 16.14
C GLY A 454 -1.46 -15.49 15.22
N SER A 455 -1.63 -15.23 13.91
CA SER A 455 -0.52 -14.99 12.99
C SER A 455 0.40 -13.88 13.51
N SER A 456 1.71 -14.14 13.53
CA SER A 456 2.73 -13.16 13.93
C SER A 456 2.97 -12.08 12.87
N GLY A 457 2.51 -12.29 11.63
CA GLY A 457 2.81 -11.42 10.50
C GLY A 457 4.27 -11.47 10.03
N ALA A 458 5.03 -12.49 10.42
CA ALA A 458 6.44 -12.64 10.03
C ALA A 458 6.64 -12.60 8.51
N ALA A 459 5.70 -13.18 7.74
CA ALA A 459 5.73 -13.13 6.28
C ALA A 459 5.64 -11.69 5.77
N GLY A 460 4.78 -10.84 6.35
CA GLY A 460 4.67 -9.42 5.99
C GLY A 460 5.92 -8.61 6.35
N MET A 461 6.53 -8.87 7.52
CA MET A 461 7.82 -8.26 7.90
C MET A 461 8.92 -8.63 6.91
N LEU A 462 9.00 -9.92 6.57
CA LEU A 462 9.98 -10.42 5.59
C LEU A 462 9.77 -9.74 4.23
N MET A 463 8.54 -9.71 3.72
CA MET A 463 8.24 -9.07 2.43
C MET A 463 8.60 -7.58 2.42
N SER A 464 8.40 -6.86 3.53
CA SER A 464 8.83 -5.47 3.65
C SER A 464 10.35 -5.33 3.56
N ALA A 465 11.11 -6.19 4.23
CA ALA A 465 12.58 -6.21 4.15
C ALA A 465 13.06 -6.56 2.73
N LEU A 466 12.46 -7.59 2.12
CA LEU A 466 12.80 -8.02 0.76
C LEU A 466 12.45 -6.99 -0.32
N SER A 467 11.56 -6.06 -0.03
CA SER A 467 11.20 -4.95 -0.94
C SER A 467 12.15 -3.76 -0.86
N ALA A 468 13.00 -3.68 0.15
CA ALA A 468 13.86 -2.50 0.37
C ALA A 468 14.77 -2.13 -0.81
N PRO A 469 15.40 -3.08 -1.55
CA PRO A 469 16.12 -2.77 -2.78
C PRO A 469 15.24 -2.11 -3.86
N VAL A 470 13.97 -2.53 -3.97
CA VAL A 470 13.01 -1.97 -4.92
C VAL A 470 12.63 -0.55 -4.52
N TYR A 471 12.48 -0.29 -3.22
CA TYR A 471 12.20 1.07 -2.71
C TYR A 471 13.38 2.01 -2.96
N ALA A 472 14.63 1.54 -2.78
CA ALA A 472 15.83 2.31 -3.12
C ALA A 472 15.85 2.73 -4.60
N ARG A 473 15.51 1.80 -5.50
CA ARG A 473 15.37 2.08 -6.93
C ARG A 473 14.26 3.08 -7.21
N SER A 474 13.11 2.94 -6.55
CA SER A 474 11.95 3.83 -6.71
C SER A 474 12.27 5.27 -6.30
N LEU A 475 12.97 5.43 -5.17
CA LEU A 475 13.42 6.74 -4.69
C LEU A 475 14.36 7.40 -5.69
N LEU A 476 15.35 6.65 -6.20
CA LEU A 476 16.28 7.14 -7.22
C LEU A 476 15.55 7.57 -8.51
N ASP A 477 14.59 6.76 -8.97
CA ASP A 477 13.81 7.06 -10.17
C ASP A 477 12.94 8.32 -9.98
N ALA A 478 12.38 8.53 -8.77
CA ALA A 478 11.61 9.72 -8.42
C ALA A 478 12.49 10.98 -8.37
N VAL A 479 13.64 10.92 -7.70
CA VAL A 479 14.59 12.05 -7.59
C VAL A 479 15.15 12.43 -8.96
N LEU A 480 15.53 11.45 -9.79
CA LEU A 480 16.04 11.67 -11.14
C LEU A 480 14.93 11.98 -12.16
N ARG A 481 13.67 12.05 -11.71
CA ARG A 481 12.49 12.32 -12.58
C ARG A 481 12.46 11.42 -13.83
N ARG A 482 12.89 10.16 -13.69
CA ARG A 482 12.89 9.23 -14.82
C ARG A 482 11.46 8.96 -15.27
N ARG A 483 11.19 9.07 -16.57
CA ARG A 483 9.88 8.73 -17.14
C ARG A 483 9.71 7.21 -17.05
N GLY A 484 8.72 6.74 -16.31
CA GLY A 484 8.28 5.33 -16.26
C GLY A 484 6.89 5.22 -16.84
N GLY A 485 6.67 4.22 -17.70
CA GLY A 485 5.32 3.88 -18.15
C GLY A 485 4.49 3.30 -16.99
N PHE A 486 3.19 3.52 -17.02
CA PHE A 486 2.26 2.83 -16.12
C PHE A 486 2.17 1.37 -16.57
N VAL A 487 2.70 0.46 -15.75
CA VAL A 487 2.60 -0.99 -15.98
C VAL A 487 1.41 -1.50 -15.18
N VAL A 488 0.37 -1.96 -15.86
CA VAL A 488 -0.76 -2.65 -15.23
C VAL A 488 -0.29 -4.05 -14.83
N THR A 489 -0.50 -4.42 -13.57
CA THR A 489 -0.26 -5.78 -13.10
C THR A 489 -1.23 -6.72 -13.84
N PRO A 490 -0.77 -7.81 -14.46
CA PRO A 490 -1.66 -8.80 -15.07
C PRO A 490 -2.67 -9.35 -14.06
N LYS A 491 -3.91 -9.59 -14.51
CA LYS A 491 -5.03 -9.99 -13.68
C LYS A 491 -5.81 -11.13 -14.35
N GLY A 492 -6.77 -11.75 -13.64
CA GLY A 492 -7.66 -12.76 -14.21
C GLY A 492 -6.99 -14.09 -14.49
N GLY A 493 -6.05 -14.50 -13.65
CA GLY A 493 -5.29 -15.74 -13.83
C GLY A 493 -4.10 -15.61 -14.78
N ALA A 494 -3.90 -14.47 -15.45
CA ALA A 494 -2.65 -14.16 -16.12
C ALA A 494 -1.60 -13.81 -15.07
N VAL A 495 -0.55 -14.60 -14.96
CA VAL A 495 0.56 -14.42 -14.02
C VAL A 495 1.82 -14.11 -14.81
N SER A 496 2.51 -13.03 -14.46
CA SER A 496 3.83 -12.76 -15.03
C SER A 496 4.79 -13.86 -14.63
N GLN A 497 5.50 -14.42 -15.60
CA GLN A 497 6.49 -15.46 -15.30
C GLN A 497 7.70 -14.85 -14.61
N ASP A 498 8.06 -15.42 -13.47
CA ASP A 498 9.30 -15.07 -12.80
C ASP A 498 10.51 -15.67 -13.52
N SER A 499 11.56 -14.88 -13.63
CA SER A 499 12.82 -15.25 -14.27
C SER A 499 13.99 -14.67 -13.47
N PRO A 500 15.24 -15.08 -13.73
CA PRO A 500 16.39 -14.44 -13.11
C PRO A 500 16.43 -12.91 -13.29
N ALA A 501 15.88 -12.40 -14.40
CA ALA A 501 15.77 -10.96 -14.66
C ALA A 501 14.84 -10.22 -13.66
N THR A 502 13.86 -10.91 -13.09
CA THR A 502 12.99 -10.39 -12.02
C THR A 502 13.81 -9.94 -10.82
N PHE A 503 14.89 -10.68 -10.51
CA PHE A 503 15.73 -10.48 -9.33
C PHE A 503 17.01 -9.70 -9.60
N ARG A 504 17.21 -9.15 -10.81
CA ARG A 504 18.45 -8.46 -11.21
C ARG A 504 18.94 -7.39 -10.23
N LEU A 505 18.02 -6.65 -9.64
CA LEU A 505 18.35 -5.62 -8.65
C LEU A 505 18.87 -6.25 -7.35
N HIS A 506 18.22 -7.29 -6.89
CA HIS A 506 18.62 -8.06 -5.71
C HIS A 506 19.98 -8.75 -5.93
N LEU A 507 20.17 -9.37 -7.11
CA LEU A 507 21.43 -10.01 -7.48
C LEU A 507 22.58 -9.00 -7.61
N PHE A 508 22.31 -7.77 -8.05
CA PHE A 508 23.32 -6.68 -8.04
C PHE A 508 23.81 -6.39 -6.62
N TRP A 509 22.89 -6.18 -5.66
CA TRP A 509 23.26 -5.94 -4.27
C TRP A 509 23.93 -7.16 -3.62
N ALA A 510 23.46 -8.35 -3.94
CA ALA A 510 24.09 -9.60 -3.48
C ALA A 510 25.53 -9.72 -3.97
N GLY A 511 25.78 -9.45 -5.25
CA GLY A 511 27.15 -9.48 -5.83
C GLY A 511 28.07 -8.46 -5.20
N LEU A 512 27.58 -7.22 -4.98
CA LEU A 512 28.35 -6.16 -4.32
C LEU A 512 28.73 -6.55 -2.88
N LEU A 513 27.78 -7.01 -2.08
CA LEU A 513 28.00 -7.39 -0.68
C LEU A 513 28.87 -8.65 -0.56
N ALA A 514 28.63 -9.67 -1.40
CA ALA A 514 29.45 -10.88 -1.40
C ALA A 514 30.90 -10.59 -1.81
N GLY A 515 31.10 -9.79 -2.87
CA GLY A 515 32.41 -9.36 -3.31
C GLY A 515 33.17 -8.57 -2.23
N ALA A 516 32.49 -7.63 -1.56
CA ALA A 516 33.05 -6.87 -0.46
C ALA A 516 33.39 -7.77 0.75
N LEU A 517 32.50 -8.72 1.10
CA LEU A 517 32.78 -9.70 2.16
C LEU A 517 34.03 -10.54 1.87
N ILE A 518 34.16 -11.08 0.66
CA ILE A 518 35.31 -11.84 0.25
C ILE A 518 36.59 -10.99 0.34
N ALA A 519 36.56 -9.78 -0.23
CA ALA A 519 37.69 -8.86 -0.17
C ALA A 519 38.11 -8.49 1.27
N SER A 520 37.17 -8.38 2.19
CA SER A 520 37.44 -8.03 3.60
C SER A 520 38.33 -9.03 4.33
N PHE A 521 38.34 -10.31 3.90
CA PHE A 521 39.24 -11.32 4.47
C PHE A 521 40.68 -11.08 4.04
N ALA A 522 40.91 -10.72 2.78
CA ALA A 522 42.24 -10.39 2.27
C ALA A 522 42.77 -9.06 2.83
N LEU A 523 41.86 -8.11 3.09
CA LEU A 523 42.17 -6.77 3.65
C LEU A 523 42.30 -6.76 5.18
N GLY A 524 41.95 -7.84 5.87
CA GLY A 524 42.07 -7.95 7.32
C GLY A 524 41.01 -7.15 8.11
N HIS A 525 39.89 -6.74 7.49
CA HIS A 525 38.82 -6.01 8.14
C HIS A 525 37.91 -6.97 8.91
N THR A 526 38.09 -7.11 10.25
CA THR A 526 37.52 -8.20 11.07
C THR A 526 36.39 -7.78 12.02
N HIS A 527 35.87 -6.54 11.96
CA HIS A 527 34.83 -6.09 12.88
C HIS A 527 33.55 -6.93 12.74
N ALA A 528 33.25 -7.74 13.76
CA ALA A 528 32.23 -8.80 13.69
C ALA A 528 30.83 -8.24 13.45
N ALA A 529 30.45 -7.12 14.10
CA ALA A 529 29.11 -6.54 13.91
C ALA A 529 28.89 -6.09 12.47
N LEU A 530 29.85 -5.41 11.83
CA LEU A 530 29.71 -4.95 10.44
C LEU A 530 29.68 -6.10 9.43
N ARG A 531 30.46 -7.18 9.67
CA ARG A 531 30.36 -8.41 8.89
C ARG A 531 29.00 -9.10 9.06
N THR A 532 28.45 -9.11 10.29
CA THR A 532 27.10 -9.67 10.56
C THR A 532 26.04 -8.89 9.81
N TRP A 533 26.08 -7.54 9.86
CA TRP A 533 25.15 -6.72 9.09
C TRP A 533 25.26 -6.91 7.58
N ALA A 534 26.48 -7.05 7.07
CA ALA A 534 26.68 -7.37 5.65
C ALA A 534 26.11 -8.75 5.27
N LEU A 535 26.25 -9.76 6.14
CA LEU A 535 25.63 -11.08 5.93
C LEU A 535 24.09 -11.01 5.98
N ILE A 536 23.50 -10.22 6.89
CA ILE A 536 22.06 -10.01 6.93
C ILE A 536 21.59 -9.30 5.65
N ALA A 537 22.28 -8.24 5.22
CA ALA A 537 21.95 -7.54 3.97
C ALA A 537 22.09 -8.47 2.75
N LEU A 538 23.14 -9.30 2.72
CA LEU A 538 23.32 -10.31 1.67
C LEU A 538 22.18 -11.33 1.68
N ALA A 539 21.78 -11.83 2.85
CA ALA A 539 20.64 -12.75 2.98
C ALA A 539 19.35 -12.13 2.45
N VAL A 540 19.06 -10.86 2.80
CA VAL A 540 17.89 -10.12 2.27
C VAL A 540 17.99 -9.97 0.74
N ALA A 541 19.16 -9.70 0.20
CA ALA A 541 19.36 -9.55 -1.24
C ALA A 541 19.22 -10.90 -2.00
N VAL A 542 19.61 -12.02 -1.41
CA VAL A 542 19.55 -13.34 -2.06
C VAL A 542 18.18 -14.01 -1.89
N ALA A 543 17.50 -13.76 -0.77
CA ALA A 543 16.31 -14.50 -0.36
C ALA A 543 15.18 -14.55 -1.41
N PRO A 544 14.80 -13.47 -2.13
CA PRO A 544 13.71 -13.57 -3.11
C PRO A 544 14.03 -14.56 -4.23
N ALA A 545 15.25 -14.53 -4.77
CA ALA A 545 15.70 -15.44 -5.82
C ALA A 545 15.78 -16.88 -5.31
N ALA A 546 16.27 -17.08 -4.08
CA ALA A 546 16.34 -18.40 -3.44
C ALA A 546 14.92 -18.96 -3.19
N LEU A 547 14.02 -18.18 -2.63
CA LEU A 547 12.63 -18.59 -2.39
C LEU A 547 11.92 -18.97 -3.69
N TRP A 548 12.14 -18.20 -4.75
CA TRP A 548 11.63 -18.53 -6.07
C TRP A 548 12.22 -19.83 -6.60
N TRP A 549 13.55 -19.98 -6.54
CA TRP A 549 14.24 -21.16 -7.08
C TRP A 549 13.80 -22.46 -6.38
N PHE A 550 13.79 -22.47 -5.04
CA PHE A 550 13.37 -23.64 -4.26
C PHE A 550 11.85 -23.85 -4.25
N GLY A 551 11.06 -22.82 -4.50
CA GLY A 551 9.60 -22.91 -4.65
C GLY A 551 9.18 -23.62 -5.93
N ARG A 552 9.94 -23.49 -7.02
CA ARG A 552 9.65 -24.16 -8.31
C ARG A 552 9.64 -25.69 -8.23
N SER A 553 10.50 -26.26 -7.38
CA SER A 553 10.60 -27.71 -7.23
C SER A 553 9.45 -28.33 -6.41
N ARG A 554 8.57 -27.51 -5.82
CA ARG A 554 7.44 -27.96 -4.99
C ARG A 554 6.07 -27.81 -5.65
N THR A 555 5.96 -27.12 -6.75
CA THR A 555 4.73 -27.07 -7.55
C THR A 555 4.73 -28.29 -8.48
N PRO A 556 3.77 -29.24 -8.34
CA PRO A 556 3.51 -30.22 -9.38
C PRO A 556 3.23 -29.44 -10.67
N ASP A 557 3.74 -29.91 -11.81
CA ASP A 557 3.42 -29.34 -13.11
C ASP A 557 1.91 -29.08 -13.18
N ALA A 558 1.52 -27.84 -13.41
CA ALA A 558 0.13 -27.53 -13.66
C ALA A 558 -0.33 -28.42 -14.82
N PRO A 559 -1.47 -29.13 -14.70
CA PRO A 559 -1.96 -29.96 -15.80
C PRO A 559 -2.02 -29.09 -17.05
N ALA A 560 -1.46 -29.58 -18.15
CA ALA A 560 -1.48 -28.90 -19.43
C ALA A 560 -2.92 -28.39 -19.70
N PRO A 561 -3.09 -27.16 -20.21
CA PRO A 561 -4.41 -26.65 -20.49
C PRO A 561 -5.16 -27.66 -21.34
N THR A 562 -6.31 -28.12 -20.85
CA THR A 562 -7.20 -29.00 -21.58
C THR A 562 -7.49 -28.34 -22.92
N PRO A 563 -7.22 -29.00 -24.04
CA PRO A 563 -7.52 -28.43 -25.36
C PRO A 563 -9.00 -28.03 -25.38
N ALA A 564 -9.27 -26.83 -25.89
CA ALA A 564 -10.64 -26.35 -26.07
C ALA A 564 -11.45 -27.41 -26.82
N PRO A 565 -12.71 -27.70 -26.44
CA PRO A 565 -13.54 -28.64 -27.15
C PRO A 565 -13.59 -28.21 -28.60
N GLU A 566 -13.19 -29.14 -29.51
CA GLU A 566 -13.30 -28.92 -30.95
C GLU A 566 -14.76 -28.60 -31.27
N THR A 567 -15.00 -27.45 -31.86
CA THR A 567 -16.28 -27.09 -32.43
C THR A 567 -16.64 -28.15 -33.49
N PRO A 568 -17.80 -28.81 -33.40
CA PRO A 568 -18.17 -29.82 -34.39
C PRO A 568 -18.19 -29.15 -35.77
N ARG A 569 -17.36 -29.65 -36.69
CA ARG A 569 -17.38 -29.25 -38.10
C ARG A 569 -18.79 -29.57 -38.65
N ARG A 570 -19.50 -28.55 -39.09
CA ARG A 570 -20.72 -28.76 -39.88
C ARG A 570 -20.39 -29.64 -41.09
N PRO A 571 -21.16 -30.70 -41.35
CA PRO A 571 -21.01 -31.45 -42.59
C PRO A 571 -21.34 -30.51 -43.76
N VAL A 572 -20.43 -30.44 -44.73
CA VAL A 572 -20.68 -29.79 -46.02
C VAL A 572 -21.80 -30.60 -46.67
N GLY A 573 -22.99 -30.00 -46.77
CA GLY A 573 -24.14 -30.60 -47.38
C GLY A 573 -23.92 -30.80 -48.87
N ALA A 574 -24.29 -31.97 -49.33
CA ALA A 574 -24.52 -32.23 -50.71
C ALA A 574 -25.82 -31.50 -51.13
N ASP A 575 -25.69 -30.56 -52.05
CA ASP A 575 -26.83 -30.07 -52.83
C ASP A 575 -26.85 -30.79 -54.18
N ALA A 576 -27.94 -31.48 -54.40
CA ALA A 576 -28.46 -31.79 -55.72
C ALA A 576 -29.60 -30.83 -56.01
#